data_83bdcdcb8d3eda023fdabc06293d5523
#
_entry.id   83bdcdcb8d3eda023fdabc06293d5523
#
_cell.length_a   1.000
_cell.length_b   1.000
_cell.length_c   1.000
_cell.angle_alpha   90.00
_cell.angle_beta   90.00
_cell.angle_gamma   90.00
#
_symmetry.space_group_name_H-M   'P 1'
#
loop_
_entity.id
_entity.type
_entity.pdbx_description
1 polymer ?
#
loop_
_entity_poly.entity_id
_entity_poly.type
_entity_poly.pdbx_seq_one_letter_code
_entity_poly.pdbx_strand_id
1 'polypeptide(L)'
;MSGREVSQIFEPVVQEVITLVKGQIAATNKRVNAVLMVGGFGQNGYLREQIRANIDPNIEVMQPPNGWTAVVRGALMKGLSKLSPTTERVKIAARTARKHYGTEIMSKYDSARHAKATCFWDEYDGEHKVYDMSWFITKHSPVTEDKSFTKHYHKVWLVSEGTRQSVAQDILVCDDPSDAGAPTYKEAANVKHLARLTADLSCIPAGELTRNMGKDGRWYYVVYYDIEMTYYSASTKYALVYKGVRYDSITAEYV
;
A
#
# COMPACT_ATOMS: atom_id res chain seq x y z
N MET A 1 -0.34 42.29 23.37
CA MET A 1 -0.57 40.86 23.54
C MET A 1 0.33 40.37 24.67
N SER A 2 -0.24 39.80 25.71
CA SER A 2 0.53 39.20 26.80
C SER A 2 1.06 37.81 26.36
N GLY A 3 2.16 37.34 26.96
CA GLY A 3 2.68 36.01 26.67
C GLY A 3 1.65 34.88 26.89
N ARG A 4 0.68 35.09 27.79
CA ARG A 4 -0.46 34.18 28.03
C ARG A 4 -1.42 34.10 26.84
N GLU A 5 -1.75 35.22 26.22
CA GLU A 5 -2.64 35.26 25.05
C GLU A 5 -2.00 34.56 23.84
N VAL A 6 -0.69 34.76 23.67
CA VAL A 6 0.09 34.11 22.60
C VAL A 6 0.14 32.60 22.84
N SER A 7 0.41 32.13 24.07
CA SER A 7 0.46 30.70 24.36
C SER A 7 -0.89 29.99 24.12
N GLN A 8 -2.02 30.65 24.43
CA GLN A 8 -3.36 30.09 24.19
C GLN A 8 -3.65 29.82 22.71
N ILE A 9 -3.06 30.59 21.81
CA ILE A 9 -3.20 30.39 20.36
C ILE A 9 -2.43 29.14 19.90
N PHE A 10 -1.25 28.91 20.47
CA PHE A 10 -0.38 27.78 20.06
C PHE A 10 -0.69 26.47 20.79
N GLU A 11 -1.25 26.54 21.99
CA GLU A 11 -1.46 25.39 22.87
C GLU A 11 -2.22 24.23 22.20
N PRO A 12 -3.34 24.45 21.47
CA PRO A 12 -4.05 23.34 20.82
C PRO A 12 -3.16 22.56 19.86
N VAL A 13 -2.39 23.25 19.02
CA VAL A 13 -1.50 22.64 18.03
C VAL A 13 -0.33 21.92 18.73
N VAL A 14 0.22 22.52 19.78
CA VAL A 14 1.30 21.92 20.56
C VAL A 14 0.85 20.62 21.23
N GLN A 15 -0.36 20.61 21.82
CA GLN A 15 -0.93 19.42 22.44
C GLN A 15 -1.22 18.29 21.44
N GLU A 16 -1.66 18.65 20.23
CA GLU A 16 -1.82 17.69 19.16
C GLU A 16 -0.49 17.03 18.77
N VAL A 17 0.58 17.84 18.59
CA VAL A 17 1.93 17.33 18.33
C VAL A 17 2.43 16.42 19.44
N ILE A 18 2.25 16.80 20.72
CA ILE A 18 2.64 15.98 21.87
C ILE A 18 1.90 14.65 21.86
N THR A 19 0.61 14.67 21.56
CA THR A 19 -0.22 13.47 21.48
C THR A 19 0.28 12.53 20.39
N LEU A 20 0.60 13.06 19.21
CA LEU A 20 1.18 12.29 18.09
C LEU A 20 2.55 11.71 18.45
N VAL A 21 3.44 12.49 19.08
CA VAL A 21 4.76 12.00 19.51
C VAL A 21 4.63 10.88 20.53
N LYS A 22 3.78 11.05 21.56
CA LYS A 22 3.51 9.98 22.55
C LYS A 22 2.92 8.73 21.90
N GLY A 23 1.98 8.90 20.96
CA GLY A 23 1.39 7.79 20.21
C GLY A 23 2.43 7.01 19.42
N GLN A 24 3.35 7.69 18.74
CA GLN A 24 4.43 7.04 17.97
C GLN A 24 5.43 6.32 18.90
N ILE A 25 5.78 6.92 20.04
CA ILE A 25 6.64 6.27 21.04
C ILE A 25 5.98 5.00 21.58
N ALA A 26 4.69 5.06 21.91
CA ALA A 26 3.94 3.92 22.43
C ALA A 26 3.71 2.80 21.41
N ALA A 27 3.53 3.17 20.14
CA ALA A 27 3.28 2.21 19.06
C ALA A 27 4.54 1.44 18.60
N THR A 28 5.74 1.94 18.92
CA THR A 28 6.97 1.23 18.56
C THR A 28 7.31 0.13 19.55
N ASN A 29 7.69 -1.06 19.05
CA ASN A 29 8.24 -2.15 19.85
C ASN A 29 9.76 -1.99 20.10
N LYS A 30 10.33 -0.84 19.77
CA LYS A 30 11.76 -0.55 19.91
C LYS A 30 11.99 0.55 20.94
N ARG A 31 13.15 0.51 21.60
CA ARG A 31 13.56 1.61 22.48
C ARG A 31 13.77 2.89 21.65
N VAL A 32 13.07 3.96 22.02
CA VAL A 32 13.27 5.30 21.47
C VAL A 32 14.31 6.00 22.33
N ASN A 33 15.39 6.46 21.72
CA ASN A 33 16.46 7.18 22.41
C ASN A 33 16.38 8.70 22.20
N ALA A 34 15.81 9.14 21.07
CA ALA A 34 15.71 10.56 20.78
C ALA A 34 14.51 10.90 19.90
N VAL A 35 14.03 12.15 20.05
CA VAL A 35 13.10 12.83 19.14
C VAL A 35 13.88 13.91 18.40
N LEU A 36 13.93 13.84 17.07
CA LEU A 36 14.61 14.83 16.21
C LEU A 36 13.59 15.83 15.68
N MET A 37 13.75 17.10 16.01
CA MET A 37 12.89 18.19 15.55
C MET A 37 13.51 18.84 14.31
N VAL A 38 12.82 18.75 13.16
CA VAL A 38 13.28 19.29 11.88
C VAL A 38 12.18 20.10 11.18
N GLY A 39 12.57 20.90 10.15
CA GLY A 39 11.66 21.77 9.44
C GLY A 39 11.38 23.09 10.19
N GLY A 40 10.55 23.96 9.60
CA GLY A 40 10.27 25.29 10.14
C GLY A 40 9.67 25.26 11.53
N PHE A 41 8.63 24.46 11.75
CA PHE A 41 7.98 24.33 13.05
C PHE A 41 8.88 23.63 14.08
N GLY A 42 9.74 22.72 13.65
CA GLY A 42 10.74 22.06 14.49
C GLY A 42 11.82 23.00 15.08
N GLN A 43 11.94 24.23 14.59
CA GLN A 43 12.83 25.27 15.16
C GLN A 43 12.21 26.00 16.36
N ASN A 44 10.92 25.79 16.64
CA ASN A 44 10.23 26.46 17.71
C ASN A 44 10.72 25.97 19.09
N GLY A 45 11.36 26.86 19.85
CA GLY A 45 11.91 26.57 21.18
C GLY A 45 10.82 26.21 22.20
N TYR A 46 9.65 26.86 22.14
CA TYR A 46 8.52 26.56 23.00
C TYR A 46 8.01 25.12 22.76
N LEU A 47 7.82 24.73 21.49
CA LEU A 47 7.43 23.36 21.15
C LEU A 47 8.45 22.34 21.68
N ARG A 48 9.75 22.62 21.55
CA ARG A 48 10.80 21.73 22.08
C ARG A 48 10.68 21.52 23.59
N GLU A 49 10.53 22.62 24.35
CA GLU A 49 10.40 22.53 25.80
C GLU A 49 9.11 21.79 26.21
N GLN A 50 8.01 22.01 25.49
CA GLN A 50 6.75 21.30 25.74
C GLN A 50 6.85 19.80 25.44
N ILE A 51 7.49 19.40 24.34
CA ILE A 51 7.73 17.97 24.06
C ILE A 51 8.60 17.37 25.15
N ARG A 52 9.73 18.03 25.52
CA ARG A 52 10.64 17.55 26.55
C ARG A 52 9.95 17.36 27.92
N ALA A 53 9.06 18.27 28.28
CA ALA A 53 8.32 18.22 29.56
C ALA A 53 7.26 17.10 29.59
N ASN A 54 6.87 16.57 28.41
CA ASN A 54 5.72 15.67 28.29
C ASN A 54 6.07 14.23 27.86
N ILE A 55 7.35 13.91 27.62
CA ILE A 55 7.83 12.56 27.27
C ILE A 55 8.78 12.04 28.35
N ASP A 56 9.17 10.75 28.25
CA ASP A 56 10.14 10.14 29.16
C ASP A 56 11.46 10.95 29.19
N PRO A 57 11.96 11.34 30.38
CA PRO A 57 13.19 12.14 30.51
C PRO A 57 14.44 11.44 29.95
N ASN A 58 14.41 10.13 29.76
CA ASN A 58 15.50 9.38 29.11
C ASN A 58 15.50 9.50 27.58
N ILE A 59 14.46 10.10 26.99
CA ILE A 59 14.39 10.38 25.55
C ILE A 59 14.89 11.78 25.29
N GLU A 60 15.98 11.89 24.53
CA GLU A 60 16.57 13.19 24.20
C GLU A 60 15.73 13.92 23.15
N VAL A 61 15.43 15.21 23.34
CA VAL A 61 14.76 16.07 22.35
C VAL A 61 15.80 16.99 21.71
N MET A 62 16.13 16.71 20.46
CA MET A 62 17.21 17.36 19.73
C MET A 62 16.70 18.22 18.57
N GLN A 63 17.31 19.40 18.40
CA GLN A 63 17.20 20.22 17.19
C GLN A 63 18.57 20.18 16.49
N PRO A 64 18.73 19.38 15.42
CA PRO A 64 20.03 19.29 14.75
C PRO A 64 20.41 20.62 14.11
N PRO A 65 21.72 20.92 13.96
CA PRO A 65 22.20 22.06 13.20
C PRO A 65 21.58 22.02 11.78
N ASN A 66 21.09 23.17 11.30
CA ASN A 66 20.37 23.26 10.02
C ASN A 66 19.08 22.44 9.93
N GLY A 67 18.43 22.14 11.06
CA GLY A 67 17.14 21.42 11.12
C GLY A 67 16.06 22.07 10.24
N TRP A 68 16.07 23.39 10.09
CA TRP A 68 15.21 24.18 9.20
C TRP A 68 15.23 23.64 7.75
N THR A 69 16.41 23.41 7.18
CA THR A 69 16.59 22.96 5.79
C THR A 69 16.70 21.44 5.65
N ALA A 70 16.58 20.67 6.74
CA ALA A 70 16.85 19.24 6.74
C ALA A 70 15.95 18.47 5.76
N VAL A 71 14.66 18.83 5.67
CA VAL A 71 13.70 18.20 4.75
C VAL A 71 14.08 18.45 3.30
N VAL A 72 14.33 19.72 2.94
CA VAL A 72 14.71 20.12 1.57
C VAL A 72 16.04 19.48 1.16
N ARG A 73 17.04 19.52 2.04
CA ARG A 73 18.35 18.89 1.78
C ARG A 73 18.23 17.39 1.64
N GLY A 74 17.42 16.74 2.47
CA GLY A 74 17.15 15.31 2.35
C GLY A 74 16.47 14.94 1.03
N ALA A 75 15.49 15.72 0.61
CA ALA A 75 14.82 15.55 -0.68
C ALA A 75 15.78 15.71 -1.86
N LEU A 76 16.62 16.77 -1.83
CA LEU A 76 17.65 17.00 -2.84
C LEU A 76 18.66 15.84 -2.91
N MET A 77 19.16 15.39 -1.76
CA MET A 77 20.11 14.26 -1.70
C MET A 77 19.49 12.97 -2.25
N LYS A 78 18.21 12.70 -1.93
CA LYS A 78 17.50 11.54 -2.46
C LYS A 78 17.28 11.63 -3.97
N GLY A 79 16.99 12.83 -4.48
CA GLY A 79 16.89 13.06 -5.94
C GLY A 79 18.22 12.84 -6.66
N LEU A 80 19.31 13.38 -6.12
CA LEU A 80 20.66 13.22 -6.68
C LEU A 80 21.15 11.77 -6.63
N SER A 81 20.83 11.01 -5.59
CA SER A 81 21.23 9.60 -5.48
C SER A 81 20.62 8.71 -6.59
N LYS A 82 19.43 9.09 -7.10
CA LYS A 82 18.82 8.41 -8.26
C LYS A 82 19.57 8.65 -9.56
N LEU A 83 20.21 9.82 -9.70
CA LEU A 83 21.00 10.17 -10.89
C LEU A 83 22.43 9.64 -10.82
N SER A 84 22.97 9.48 -9.62
CA SER A 84 24.34 9.00 -9.40
C SER A 84 24.38 8.09 -8.17
N PRO A 85 24.30 6.76 -8.34
CA PRO A 85 24.30 5.80 -7.23
C PRO A 85 25.53 5.89 -6.30
N THR A 86 26.65 6.41 -6.78
CA THR A 86 27.87 6.61 -6.00
C THR A 86 27.77 7.73 -4.95
N THR A 87 26.78 8.61 -5.08
CA THR A 87 26.52 9.72 -4.13
C THR A 87 25.53 9.35 -3.02
N GLU A 88 24.98 8.12 -3.02
CA GLU A 88 24.04 7.68 -2.00
C GLU A 88 24.72 7.45 -0.66
N ARG A 89 24.65 8.43 0.25
CA ARG A 89 25.22 8.35 1.61
C ARG A 89 24.32 7.60 2.59
N VAL A 90 23.01 7.54 2.32
CA VAL A 90 22.04 6.89 3.18
C VAL A 90 21.12 6.03 2.33
N LYS A 91 21.18 4.72 2.52
CA LYS A 91 20.31 3.76 1.87
C LYS A 91 19.09 3.45 2.76
N ILE A 92 17.89 3.66 2.24
CA ILE A 92 16.67 3.27 2.93
C ILE A 92 16.46 1.77 2.69
N ALA A 93 16.63 0.97 3.72
CA ALA A 93 16.49 -0.49 3.60
C ALA A 93 15.03 -0.94 3.45
N ALA A 94 14.12 -0.31 4.19
CA ALA A 94 12.69 -0.60 4.13
C ALA A 94 11.87 0.59 4.61
N ARG A 95 10.60 0.62 4.19
CA ARG A 95 9.57 1.55 4.68
C ARG A 95 8.42 0.75 5.27
N THR A 96 7.70 1.34 6.17
CA THR A 96 6.46 0.76 6.69
C THR A 96 5.29 1.16 5.78
N ALA A 97 4.54 0.18 5.30
CA ALA A 97 3.34 0.43 4.51
C ALA A 97 2.29 1.15 5.36
N ARG A 98 1.71 2.23 4.82
CA ARG A 98 0.71 3.04 5.53
C ARG A 98 -0.72 2.52 5.33
N LYS A 99 -0.96 1.76 4.27
CA LYS A 99 -2.26 1.26 3.85
C LYS A 99 -2.13 -0.20 3.42
N HIS A 100 -3.25 -0.90 3.32
CA HIS A 100 -3.31 -2.17 2.63
C HIS A 100 -3.48 -1.93 1.12
N TYR A 101 -2.81 -2.70 0.28
CA TYR A 101 -2.95 -2.69 -1.17
C TYR A 101 -3.21 -4.10 -1.66
N GLY A 102 -4.24 -4.28 -2.48
CA GLY A 102 -4.64 -5.60 -2.91
C GLY A 102 -5.60 -5.58 -4.10
N THR A 103 -6.16 -6.73 -4.37
CA THR A 103 -7.17 -6.93 -5.41
C THR A 103 -8.21 -7.93 -4.94
N GLU A 104 -9.43 -7.85 -5.48
CA GLU A 104 -10.43 -8.87 -5.28
C GLU A 104 -10.11 -10.09 -6.14
N ILE A 105 -10.21 -11.25 -5.54
CA ILE A 105 -10.04 -12.54 -6.20
C ILE A 105 -11.23 -13.46 -5.92
N MET A 106 -11.37 -14.49 -6.72
CA MET A 106 -12.23 -15.62 -6.42
C MET A 106 -11.39 -16.72 -5.76
N SER A 107 -11.72 -17.06 -4.53
CA SER A 107 -11.01 -18.06 -3.74
C SER A 107 -11.93 -19.19 -3.29
N LYS A 108 -11.36 -20.30 -2.86
CA LYS A 108 -12.12 -21.41 -2.28
C LYS A 108 -12.80 -20.96 -0.99
N TYR A 109 -14.09 -21.32 -0.85
CA TYR A 109 -14.83 -21.03 0.37
C TYR A 109 -14.22 -21.75 1.59
N ASP A 110 -14.00 -21.00 2.65
CA ASP A 110 -13.56 -21.49 3.95
C ASP A 110 -14.53 -20.98 5.03
N SER A 111 -15.24 -21.92 5.67
CA SER A 111 -16.25 -21.59 6.68
C SER A 111 -15.69 -20.90 7.94
N ALA A 112 -14.37 -21.01 8.19
CA ALA A 112 -13.72 -20.33 9.31
C ALA A 112 -13.45 -18.84 9.03
N ARG A 113 -13.43 -18.44 7.75
CA ARG A 113 -13.06 -17.08 7.31
C ARG A 113 -14.21 -16.36 6.60
N HIS A 114 -15.08 -17.09 5.92
CA HIS A 114 -16.05 -16.52 5.00
C HIS A 114 -17.47 -16.69 5.48
N ALA A 115 -18.29 -15.66 5.31
CA ALA A 115 -19.71 -15.75 5.59
C ALA A 115 -20.41 -16.70 4.59
N LYS A 116 -21.26 -17.61 5.08
CA LYS A 116 -21.97 -18.57 4.23
C LYS A 116 -22.83 -17.88 3.15
N ALA A 117 -23.34 -16.69 3.42
CA ALA A 117 -24.18 -15.91 2.49
C ALA A 117 -23.41 -15.41 1.26
N THR A 118 -22.08 -15.34 1.30
CA THR A 118 -21.24 -14.89 0.18
C THR A 118 -20.74 -16.04 -0.69
N CYS A 119 -21.05 -17.29 -0.28
CA CYS A 119 -20.61 -18.50 -0.94
C CYS A 119 -21.47 -18.79 -2.18
N PHE A 120 -20.84 -19.15 -3.29
CA PHE A 120 -21.48 -19.60 -4.52
C PHE A 120 -20.78 -20.84 -5.09
N TRP A 121 -21.49 -21.58 -5.95
CA TRP A 121 -20.93 -22.73 -6.65
C TRP A 121 -20.17 -22.25 -7.90
N ASP A 122 -18.95 -22.73 -8.07
CA ASP A 122 -18.15 -22.50 -9.27
C ASP A 122 -18.17 -23.75 -10.16
N GLU A 123 -18.71 -23.60 -11.35
CA GLU A 123 -18.91 -24.70 -12.29
C GLU A 123 -17.56 -25.21 -12.88
N TYR A 124 -16.60 -24.31 -13.07
CA TYR A 124 -15.32 -24.66 -13.64
C TYR A 124 -14.52 -25.57 -12.71
N ASP A 125 -14.37 -25.20 -11.45
CA ASP A 125 -13.61 -25.98 -10.46
C ASP A 125 -14.47 -27.02 -9.73
N GLY A 126 -15.81 -26.96 -9.85
CA GLY A 126 -16.75 -27.87 -9.18
C GLY A 126 -16.66 -27.76 -7.66
N GLU A 127 -16.50 -26.57 -7.13
CA GLU A 127 -16.40 -26.33 -5.69
C GLU A 127 -17.05 -24.99 -5.30
N HIS A 128 -17.31 -24.85 -4.01
CA HIS A 128 -17.81 -23.60 -3.45
C HIS A 128 -16.70 -22.56 -3.39
N LYS A 129 -16.99 -21.34 -3.90
CA LYS A 129 -16.10 -20.20 -3.92
C LYS A 129 -16.74 -18.96 -3.31
N VAL A 130 -15.90 -17.96 -3.09
CA VAL A 130 -16.25 -16.64 -2.57
C VAL A 130 -15.36 -15.58 -3.24
N TYR A 131 -15.89 -14.37 -3.40
CA TYR A 131 -15.05 -13.21 -3.71
C TYR A 131 -14.47 -12.67 -2.42
N ASP A 132 -13.14 -12.63 -2.29
CA ASP A 132 -12.43 -12.07 -1.15
C ASP A 132 -11.21 -11.25 -1.58
N MET A 133 -10.61 -10.54 -0.63
CA MET A 133 -9.46 -9.67 -0.88
C MET A 133 -8.13 -10.42 -0.77
N SER A 134 -7.34 -10.35 -1.83
CA SER A 134 -5.92 -10.71 -1.82
C SER A 134 -5.06 -9.46 -1.61
N TRP A 135 -4.56 -9.28 -0.41
CA TRP A 135 -3.71 -8.14 -0.07
C TRP A 135 -2.26 -8.43 -0.42
N PHE A 136 -1.67 -7.62 -1.31
CA PHE A 136 -0.26 -7.72 -1.72
C PHE A 136 0.67 -7.17 -0.64
N ILE A 137 0.26 -6.01 -0.07
CA ILE A 137 0.92 -5.31 1.01
C ILE A 137 -0.12 -5.09 2.09
N THR A 138 0.22 -5.43 3.33
CA THR A 138 -0.59 -5.11 4.49
C THR A 138 -0.05 -3.88 5.20
N LYS A 139 -0.93 -3.07 5.77
CA LYS A 139 -0.57 -1.91 6.59
C LYS A 139 0.43 -2.35 7.68
N HIS A 140 1.38 -1.52 8.00
CA HIS A 140 2.48 -1.76 8.94
C HIS A 140 3.53 -2.80 8.50
N SER A 141 3.36 -3.51 7.37
CA SER A 141 4.39 -4.42 6.88
C SER A 141 5.61 -3.65 6.35
N PRO A 142 6.83 -4.19 6.52
CA PRO A 142 8.03 -3.60 5.93
C PRO A 142 8.04 -3.85 4.42
N VAL A 143 8.23 -2.79 3.64
CA VAL A 143 8.33 -2.84 2.18
C VAL A 143 9.68 -2.29 1.76
N THR A 144 10.42 -3.10 0.98
CA THR A 144 11.71 -2.66 0.39
C THR A 144 11.43 -1.76 -0.80
N GLU A 145 12.04 -0.58 -0.82
CA GLU A 145 11.95 0.38 -1.94
C GLU A 145 12.58 -0.21 -3.21
N ASP A 146 12.01 0.11 -4.37
CA ASP A 146 12.46 -0.31 -5.71
C ASP A 146 12.45 -1.83 -5.97
N LYS A 147 11.90 -2.63 -5.05
CA LYS A 147 11.73 -4.07 -5.25
C LYS A 147 10.35 -4.38 -5.81
N SER A 148 10.32 -5.11 -6.92
CA SER A 148 9.06 -5.59 -7.50
C SER A 148 8.59 -6.88 -6.82
N PHE A 149 7.27 -6.98 -6.66
CA PHE A 149 6.58 -8.22 -6.29
C PHE A 149 5.73 -8.66 -7.46
N THR A 150 5.62 -9.97 -7.64
CA THR A 150 4.76 -10.55 -8.66
C THR A 150 3.72 -11.44 -7.99
N LYS A 151 2.47 -11.29 -8.41
CA LYS A 151 1.35 -12.16 -8.03
C LYS A 151 0.73 -12.74 -9.29
N HIS A 152 0.51 -14.04 -9.26
CA HIS A 152 -0.04 -14.81 -10.38
C HIS A 152 -1.54 -14.94 -10.23
N TYR A 153 -2.26 -14.67 -11.31
CA TYR A 153 -3.72 -14.76 -11.39
C TYR A 153 -4.16 -15.44 -12.68
N HIS A 154 -5.40 -15.84 -12.71
CA HIS A 154 -6.04 -16.29 -13.95
C HIS A 154 -7.49 -15.81 -14.01
N LYS A 155 -7.99 -15.69 -15.23
CA LYS A 155 -9.42 -15.50 -15.51
C LYS A 155 -9.94 -16.63 -16.38
N VAL A 156 -11.18 -17.03 -16.09
CA VAL A 156 -11.86 -18.15 -16.73
C VAL A 156 -13.20 -17.67 -17.25
N TRP A 157 -13.55 -18.08 -18.48
CA TRP A 157 -14.88 -17.86 -19.06
C TRP A 157 -15.19 -18.93 -20.12
N LEU A 158 -16.45 -19.17 -20.38
CA LEU A 158 -16.89 -20.21 -21.33
C LEU A 158 -16.39 -19.92 -22.76
N VAL A 159 -15.94 -20.97 -23.46
CA VAL A 159 -15.58 -20.88 -24.89
C VAL A 159 -16.80 -20.47 -25.72
N SER A 160 -18.00 -20.85 -25.33
CA SER A 160 -19.26 -20.47 -25.99
C SER A 160 -19.57 -18.97 -25.92
N GLU A 161 -18.97 -18.23 -24.98
CA GLU A 161 -19.08 -16.76 -24.89
C GLU A 161 -18.18 -16.04 -25.91
N GLY A 162 -17.34 -16.79 -26.61
CA GLY A 162 -16.35 -16.23 -27.53
C GLY A 162 -15.08 -15.73 -26.84
N THR A 163 -14.20 -15.08 -27.63
CA THR A 163 -12.97 -14.49 -27.12
C THR A 163 -13.25 -13.12 -26.51
N ARG A 164 -12.60 -12.83 -25.37
CA ARG A 164 -12.64 -11.49 -24.77
C ARG A 164 -11.52 -10.63 -25.36
N GLN A 165 -11.85 -9.37 -25.65
CA GLN A 165 -10.86 -8.42 -26.18
C GLN A 165 -9.89 -7.90 -25.12
N SER A 166 -10.25 -8.00 -23.84
CA SER A 166 -9.38 -7.53 -22.75
C SER A 166 -9.59 -8.32 -21.46
N VAL A 167 -8.56 -8.29 -20.63
CA VAL A 167 -8.61 -8.72 -19.22
C VAL A 167 -8.30 -7.53 -18.36
N ALA A 168 -9.14 -7.26 -17.38
CA ALA A 168 -8.93 -6.16 -16.44
C ALA A 168 -8.88 -6.65 -14.99
N GLN A 169 -8.09 -5.96 -14.16
CA GLN A 169 -7.98 -6.19 -12.72
C GLN A 169 -7.97 -4.88 -11.97
N ASP A 170 -8.85 -4.75 -10.99
CA ASP A 170 -8.92 -3.57 -10.12
C ASP A 170 -7.90 -3.69 -8.98
N ILE A 171 -7.17 -2.62 -8.74
CA ILE A 171 -6.32 -2.44 -7.58
C ILE A 171 -7.09 -1.65 -6.53
N LEU A 172 -7.17 -2.19 -5.35
CA LEU A 172 -7.92 -1.65 -4.22
C LEU A 172 -6.96 -1.25 -3.10
N VAL A 173 -7.34 -0.23 -2.35
CA VAL A 173 -6.61 0.27 -1.18
C VAL A 173 -7.52 0.32 0.02
N CYS A 174 -7.00 -0.04 1.19
CA CYS A 174 -7.71 0.14 2.46
C CYS A 174 -6.87 0.94 3.43
N ASP A 175 -7.47 2.00 3.96
CA ASP A 175 -6.90 2.87 4.98
C ASP A 175 -7.81 2.86 6.21
N ASP A 176 -7.75 1.76 6.96
CA ASP A 176 -8.50 1.65 8.20
C ASP A 176 -7.69 2.24 9.35
N PRO A 177 -8.16 3.34 9.98
CA PRO A 177 -7.50 3.93 11.14
C PRO A 177 -7.59 3.07 12.41
N SER A 178 -8.53 2.13 12.47
CA SER A 178 -8.77 1.29 13.65
C SER A 178 -7.74 0.16 13.85
N ASP A 179 -6.83 -0.04 12.88
CA ASP A 179 -5.87 -1.16 12.89
C ASP A 179 -6.51 -2.55 13.08
N ALA A 180 -7.78 -2.69 12.72
CA ALA A 180 -8.54 -3.95 12.84
C ALA A 180 -8.03 -5.08 11.93
N GLY A 181 -6.97 -4.81 11.16
CA GLY A 181 -6.41 -5.72 10.17
C GLY A 181 -6.98 -5.52 8.77
N ALA A 182 -6.46 -6.30 7.82
CA ALA A 182 -6.89 -6.21 6.42
C ALA A 182 -8.29 -6.81 6.25
N PRO A 183 -9.28 -6.08 5.69
CA PRO A 183 -10.63 -6.60 5.53
C PRO A 183 -10.69 -7.77 4.54
N THR A 184 -11.63 -8.70 4.78
CA THR A 184 -11.82 -9.89 3.93
C THR A 184 -12.54 -9.55 2.63
N TYR A 185 -13.45 -8.56 2.64
CA TYR A 185 -14.30 -8.23 1.49
C TYR A 185 -14.08 -6.79 1.03
N LYS A 186 -14.25 -6.55 -0.27
CA LYS A 186 -14.10 -5.21 -0.88
C LYS A 186 -15.19 -4.23 -0.45
N GLU A 187 -16.35 -4.72 0.00
CA GLU A 187 -17.48 -3.91 0.46
C GLU A 187 -17.24 -3.27 1.83
N ALA A 188 -16.13 -3.58 2.50
CA ALA A 188 -15.77 -2.93 3.76
C ALA A 188 -15.62 -1.40 3.55
N ALA A 189 -16.13 -0.62 4.51
CA ALA A 189 -16.31 0.84 4.37
C ALA A 189 -15.03 1.61 4.00
N ASN A 190 -13.86 1.10 4.39
CA ASN A 190 -12.56 1.75 4.16
C ASN A 190 -11.80 1.22 2.94
N VAL A 191 -12.41 0.32 2.15
CA VAL A 191 -11.84 -0.18 0.89
C VAL A 191 -12.27 0.74 -0.24
N LYS A 192 -11.31 1.23 -1.01
CA LYS A 192 -11.52 2.16 -2.13
C LYS A 192 -10.84 1.64 -3.38
N HIS A 193 -11.42 1.95 -4.52
CA HIS A 193 -10.78 1.72 -5.82
C HIS A 193 -9.58 2.67 -5.97
N LEU A 194 -8.42 2.12 -6.32
CA LEU A 194 -7.19 2.88 -6.55
C LEU A 194 -6.89 3.02 -8.04
N ALA A 195 -6.91 1.91 -8.77
CA ALA A 195 -6.58 1.87 -10.19
C ALA A 195 -7.20 0.63 -10.86
N ARG A 196 -7.35 0.68 -12.19
CA ARG A 196 -7.69 -0.48 -13.02
C ARG A 196 -6.56 -0.75 -13.99
N LEU A 197 -6.04 -1.97 -13.98
CA LEU A 197 -5.08 -2.48 -14.95
C LEU A 197 -5.83 -3.22 -16.04
N THR A 198 -5.46 -3.00 -17.30
CA THR A 198 -6.10 -3.67 -18.45
C THR A 198 -5.04 -4.22 -19.39
N ALA A 199 -5.20 -5.46 -19.83
CA ALA A 199 -4.44 -6.03 -20.95
C ALA A 199 -5.37 -6.15 -22.15
N ASP A 200 -4.96 -5.59 -23.29
CA ASP A 200 -5.61 -5.78 -24.57
C ASP A 200 -5.22 -7.16 -25.15
N LEU A 201 -6.20 -8.03 -25.33
CA LEU A 201 -6.04 -9.36 -25.91
C LEU A 201 -6.58 -9.44 -27.33
N SER A 202 -7.03 -8.34 -27.92
CA SER A 202 -7.68 -8.31 -29.23
C SER A 202 -6.80 -8.82 -30.37
N CYS A 203 -5.48 -8.68 -30.22
CA CYS A 203 -4.50 -9.15 -31.20
C CYS A 203 -4.16 -10.65 -31.05
N ILE A 204 -4.69 -11.36 -30.03
CA ILE A 204 -4.37 -12.76 -29.77
C ILE A 204 -5.40 -13.64 -30.49
N PRO A 205 -4.98 -14.48 -31.45
CA PRO A 205 -5.88 -15.43 -32.10
C PRO A 205 -6.52 -16.38 -31.10
N ALA A 206 -7.80 -16.71 -31.31
CA ALA A 206 -8.55 -17.62 -30.42
C ALA A 206 -7.86 -18.99 -30.21
N GLY A 207 -7.12 -19.48 -31.22
CA GLY A 207 -6.36 -20.72 -31.16
C GLY A 207 -5.15 -20.70 -30.23
N GLU A 208 -4.67 -19.52 -29.86
CA GLU A 208 -3.54 -19.33 -28.95
C GLU A 208 -3.97 -19.16 -27.48
N LEU A 209 -5.26 -18.97 -27.22
CA LEU A 209 -5.81 -18.95 -25.86
C LEU A 209 -5.87 -20.37 -25.29
N THR A 210 -5.38 -20.54 -24.08
CA THR A 210 -5.45 -21.82 -23.38
C THR A 210 -6.92 -22.22 -23.15
N ARG A 211 -7.25 -23.48 -23.44
CA ARG A 211 -8.58 -24.03 -23.23
C ARG A 211 -8.50 -25.21 -22.27
N ASN A 212 -9.32 -25.21 -21.25
CA ASN A 212 -9.43 -26.29 -20.28
C ASN A 212 -10.88 -26.74 -20.18
N MET A 213 -11.07 -28.02 -19.91
CA MET A 213 -12.39 -28.58 -19.59
C MET A 213 -12.66 -28.33 -18.10
N GLY A 214 -13.80 -27.73 -17.80
CA GLY A 214 -14.28 -27.56 -16.43
C GLY A 214 -14.79 -28.88 -15.83
N LYS A 215 -15.02 -28.90 -14.53
CA LYS A 215 -15.61 -30.06 -13.84
C LYS A 215 -17.05 -30.35 -14.29
N ASP A 216 -17.72 -29.36 -14.83
CA ASP A 216 -19.06 -29.47 -15.45
C ASP A 216 -19.03 -30.03 -16.88
N GLY A 217 -17.86 -30.37 -17.41
CA GLY A 217 -17.68 -30.92 -18.76
C GLY A 217 -17.72 -29.88 -19.88
N ARG A 218 -17.82 -28.60 -19.59
CA ARG A 218 -17.79 -27.50 -20.59
C ARG A 218 -16.37 -27.00 -20.83
N TRP A 219 -16.11 -26.45 -22.03
CA TRP A 219 -14.83 -25.87 -22.37
C TRP A 219 -14.77 -24.40 -21.97
N TYR A 220 -13.64 -24.02 -21.36
CA TYR A 220 -13.35 -22.68 -20.88
C TYR A 220 -12.04 -22.15 -21.46
N TYR A 221 -12.01 -20.88 -21.78
CA TYR A 221 -10.75 -20.15 -21.94
C TYR A 221 -10.17 -19.84 -20.56
N VAL A 222 -8.87 -20.03 -20.41
CA VAL A 222 -8.12 -19.70 -19.19
C VAL A 222 -6.96 -18.80 -19.57
N VAL A 223 -6.95 -17.59 -19.03
CA VAL A 223 -5.89 -16.62 -19.24
C VAL A 223 -5.12 -16.41 -17.95
N TYR A 224 -3.90 -16.89 -17.92
CA TYR A 224 -2.96 -16.67 -16.82
C TYR A 224 -2.22 -15.35 -17.03
N TYR A 225 -2.16 -14.52 -16.02
CA TYR A 225 -1.47 -13.23 -16.06
C TYR A 225 -0.86 -12.90 -14.71
N ASP A 226 0.11 -12.00 -14.71
CA ASP A 226 0.78 -11.53 -13.53
C ASP A 226 0.43 -10.07 -13.26
N ILE A 227 0.33 -9.72 -11.98
CA ILE A 227 0.37 -8.33 -11.53
C ILE A 227 1.74 -8.11 -10.91
N GLU A 228 2.54 -7.27 -11.54
CA GLU A 228 3.77 -6.76 -10.98
C GLU A 228 3.49 -5.46 -10.23
N MET A 229 4.09 -5.33 -9.06
CA MET A 229 3.97 -4.13 -8.24
C MET A 229 5.35 -3.73 -7.74
N THR A 230 5.71 -2.46 -7.93
CA THR A 230 6.95 -1.87 -7.45
C THR A 230 6.63 -0.72 -6.51
N TYR A 231 7.13 -0.79 -5.30
CA TYR A 231 6.89 0.20 -4.26
C TYR A 231 8.01 1.26 -4.28
N TYR A 232 7.64 2.53 -4.44
CA TYR A 232 8.55 3.68 -4.40
C TYR A 232 8.27 4.55 -3.16
N SER A 233 9.15 5.52 -2.93
CA SER A 233 9.02 6.43 -1.77
C SER A 233 7.73 7.26 -1.75
N ALA A 234 7.21 7.64 -2.90
CA ALA A 234 6.03 8.50 -3.03
C ALA A 234 4.88 7.88 -3.83
N SER A 235 5.09 6.70 -4.40
CA SER A 235 4.12 6.06 -5.28
C SER A 235 4.29 4.55 -5.32
N THR A 236 3.29 3.86 -5.84
CA THR A 236 3.39 2.44 -6.22
C THR A 236 3.08 2.31 -7.70
N LYS A 237 3.93 1.61 -8.42
CA LYS A 237 3.72 1.29 -9.83
C LYS A 237 3.15 -0.12 -9.94
N TYR A 238 2.11 -0.26 -10.72
CA TYR A 238 1.47 -1.54 -11.05
C TYR A 238 1.59 -1.80 -12.55
N ALA A 239 1.76 -3.05 -12.92
CA ALA A 239 1.72 -3.48 -14.31
C ALA A 239 1.04 -4.84 -14.42
N LEU A 240 0.24 -5.04 -15.46
CA LEU A 240 -0.30 -6.34 -15.84
C LEU A 240 0.62 -6.95 -16.89
N VAL A 241 1.04 -8.20 -16.67
CA VAL A 241 1.94 -8.95 -17.57
C VAL A 241 1.23 -10.21 -18.04
N TYR A 242 1.15 -10.41 -19.34
CA TYR A 242 0.61 -11.60 -19.97
C TYR A 242 1.63 -12.19 -20.96
N LYS A 243 1.95 -13.48 -20.82
CA LYS A 243 2.99 -14.19 -21.62
C LYS A 243 4.31 -13.42 -21.69
N GLY A 244 4.73 -12.78 -20.61
CA GLY A 244 5.97 -12.00 -20.54
C GLY A 244 5.90 -10.59 -21.16
N VAL A 245 4.78 -10.23 -21.77
CA VAL A 245 4.56 -8.89 -22.32
C VAL A 245 3.86 -8.04 -21.26
N ARG A 246 4.43 -6.87 -20.99
CA ARG A 246 3.86 -5.88 -20.06
C ARG A 246 2.89 -5.00 -20.83
N TYR A 247 1.61 -5.03 -20.42
CA TYR A 247 0.54 -4.28 -21.07
C TYR A 247 0.33 -2.93 -20.39
N ASP A 248 -0.51 -2.86 -19.40
CA ASP A 248 -0.80 -1.60 -18.73
C ASP A 248 0.18 -1.33 -17.58
N SER A 249 0.49 -0.06 -17.36
CA SER A 249 1.36 0.37 -16.28
C SER A 249 0.84 1.68 -15.69
N ILE A 250 0.35 1.60 -14.47
CA ILE A 250 -0.21 2.72 -13.73
C ILE A 250 0.67 3.04 -12.52
N THR A 251 0.95 4.33 -12.32
CA THR A 251 1.57 4.84 -11.10
C THR A 251 0.50 5.46 -10.23
N ALA A 252 0.32 4.93 -9.02
CA ALA A 252 -0.57 5.51 -8.01
C ALA A 252 0.27 6.26 -6.99
N GLU A 253 0.01 7.56 -6.81
CA GLU A 253 0.64 8.38 -5.79
C GLU A 253 -0.02 8.15 -4.42
N TYR A 254 0.75 8.31 -3.34
CA TYR A 254 0.20 8.25 -1.99
C TYR A 254 -0.46 9.59 -1.67
N VAL A 255 -1.77 9.58 -1.54
CA VAL A 255 -2.55 10.74 -1.08
C VAL A 255 -2.76 10.65 0.43
#